data_eec5933541ea541705f7d0f2a3c4ecad
#
_entry.id   eec5933541ea541705f7d0f2a3c4ecad
#
_cell.length_a   1.000
_cell.length_b   1.000
_cell.length_c   1.000
_cell.angle_alpha   90.00
_cell.angle_beta   90.00
_cell.angle_gamma   90.00
#
_symmetry.space_group_name_H-M   'P 1'
#
loop_
_entity.id
_entity.type
_entity.pdbx_description
1 polymer ?
#
loop_
_entity_poly.entity_id
_entity_poly.type
_entity_poly.pdbx_seq_one_letter_code
_entity_poly.pdbx_strand_id
1 'polypeptide(L)'
;TSSAASDVYKRQGLGAELLRSVMTLIAFTPILWGLSKSITVLPWVGEVNHALVWVAIISALGGTFILAAVGIKLPGIEYDIQKEEAAYRKELVLGEDFKESAQPAKIEDLYGGVRKIHYKMYFHYLYFNAVKWSYLQGMVIVPYLALAPTIVTGAITLGFVQQIARAFNKVETSLQYLVRSWPIIVELISVHRRLSEFESKLEKASLEQKKI
;
A
#
# COMPACT_ATOMS: atom_id res chain seq x y z
N THR A 1 -22.10 12.06 11.94
CA THR A 1 -22.37 12.27 10.49
C THR A 1 -21.10 12.63 9.70
N SER A 2 -20.15 13.34 10.27
CA SER A 2 -18.89 13.72 9.62
C SER A 2 -17.95 12.51 9.34
N SER A 3 -17.89 11.54 10.22
CA SER A 3 -17.05 10.34 10.10
C SER A 3 -17.49 9.44 8.92
N ALA A 4 -18.77 9.16 8.79
CA ALA A 4 -19.29 8.31 7.71
C ALA A 4 -19.06 8.93 6.32
N ALA A 5 -19.25 10.25 6.18
CA ALA A 5 -18.98 10.95 4.92
C ALA A 5 -17.49 10.93 4.57
N SER A 6 -16.60 11.08 5.55
CA SER A 6 -15.14 10.96 5.38
C SER A 6 -14.73 9.55 4.93
N ASP A 7 -15.34 8.51 5.48
CA ASP A 7 -15.05 7.12 5.13
C ASP A 7 -15.54 6.77 3.72
N VAL A 8 -16.71 7.26 3.33
CA VAL A 8 -17.23 7.10 1.95
C VAL A 8 -16.31 7.80 0.95
N TYR A 9 -15.88 9.03 1.23
CA TYR A 9 -14.96 9.77 0.37
C TYR A 9 -13.60 9.06 0.21
N LYS A 10 -13.03 8.54 1.31
CA LYS A 10 -11.79 7.76 1.28
C LYS A 10 -11.94 6.49 0.45
N ARG A 11 -13.04 5.76 0.59
CA ARG A 11 -13.31 4.54 -0.18
C ARG A 11 -13.51 4.82 -1.68
N GLN A 12 -14.18 5.91 -2.03
CA GLN A 12 -14.32 6.35 -3.43
C GLN A 12 -12.97 6.73 -4.05
N GLY A 13 -12.12 7.46 -3.33
CA GLY A 13 -10.77 7.80 -3.78
C GLY A 13 -9.90 6.57 -4.02
N LEU A 14 -9.95 5.59 -3.13
CA LEU A 14 -9.21 4.33 -3.26
C LEU A 14 -9.71 3.51 -4.47
N GLY A 15 -11.02 3.43 -4.69
CA GLY A 15 -11.60 2.75 -5.85
C GLY A 15 -11.20 3.40 -7.19
N ALA A 16 -11.22 4.73 -7.25
CA ALA A 16 -10.81 5.48 -8.44
C ALA A 16 -9.32 5.28 -8.75
N GLU A 17 -8.44 5.31 -7.74
CA GLU A 17 -7.01 5.05 -7.90
C GLU A 17 -6.72 3.59 -8.30
N LEU A 18 -7.50 2.64 -7.82
CA LEU A 18 -7.42 1.23 -8.22
C LEU A 18 -7.75 1.07 -9.71
N LEU A 19 -8.86 1.67 -10.15
CA LEU A 19 -9.26 1.67 -11.55
C LEU A 19 -8.17 2.33 -12.43
N ARG A 20 -7.67 3.49 -12.01
CA ARG A 20 -6.58 4.20 -12.68
C ARG A 20 -5.33 3.33 -12.81
N SER A 21 -4.95 2.59 -11.78
CA SER A 21 -3.77 1.70 -11.81
C SER A 21 -3.96 0.56 -12.80
N VAL A 22 -5.14 -0.06 -12.84
CA VAL A 22 -5.47 -1.10 -13.82
C VAL A 22 -5.43 -0.54 -15.25
N MET A 23 -6.06 0.61 -15.49
CA MET A 23 -6.04 1.28 -16.80
C MET A 23 -4.62 1.63 -17.24
N THR A 24 -3.79 2.12 -16.31
CA THR A 24 -2.39 2.44 -16.58
C THR A 24 -1.59 1.18 -16.94
N LEU A 25 -1.81 0.06 -16.25
CA LEU A 25 -1.16 -1.20 -16.61
C LEU A 25 -1.56 -1.68 -18.00
N ILE A 26 -2.84 -1.66 -18.33
CA ILE A 26 -3.33 -2.05 -19.66
C ILE A 26 -2.71 -1.18 -20.77
N ALA A 27 -2.56 0.12 -20.53
CA ALA A 27 -2.01 1.06 -21.50
C ALA A 27 -0.48 0.97 -21.62
N PHE A 28 0.25 0.87 -20.50
CA PHE A 28 1.71 1.00 -20.49
C PHE A 28 2.47 -0.32 -20.56
N THR A 29 1.86 -1.44 -20.16
CA THR A 29 2.52 -2.76 -20.27
C THR A 29 2.85 -3.14 -21.73
N PRO A 30 1.93 -2.98 -22.71
CA PRO A 30 2.27 -3.23 -24.11
C PRO A 30 3.37 -2.30 -24.64
N ILE A 31 3.38 -1.04 -24.20
CA ILE A 31 4.41 -0.06 -24.57
C ILE A 31 5.76 -0.51 -24.02
N LEU A 32 5.84 -0.84 -22.73
CA LEU A 32 7.06 -1.34 -22.11
C LEU A 32 7.52 -2.66 -22.74
N TRP A 33 6.59 -3.55 -23.08
CA TRP A 33 6.87 -4.79 -23.79
C TRP A 33 7.49 -4.55 -25.15
N GLY A 34 6.95 -3.61 -25.93
CA GLY A 34 7.49 -3.20 -27.23
C GLY A 34 8.88 -2.59 -27.12
N LEU A 35 9.08 -1.67 -26.19
CA LEU A 35 10.36 -1.02 -25.93
C LEU A 35 11.42 -2.01 -25.42
N SER A 36 11.01 -3.02 -24.65
CA SER A 36 11.90 -4.05 -24.11
C SER A 36 12.48 -4.98 -25.17
N LYS A 37 11.86 -5.08 -26.37
CA LYS A 37 12.42 -5.88 -27.48
C LYS A 37 13.77 -5.36 -27.98
N SER A 38 14.01 -4.07 -27.84
CA SER A 38 15.28 -3.45 -28.27
C SER A 38 16.41 -3.64 -27.24
N ILE A 39 16.11 -4.28 -26.11
CA ILE A 39 17.03 -4.42 -24.97
C ILE A 39 17.04 -5.87 -24.55
N THR A 40 18.02 -6.60 -25.06
CA THR A 40 18.13 -8.03 -24.80
C THR A 40 19.17 -8.37 -23.74
N VAL A 41 20.06 -7.43 -23.39
CA VAL A 41 21.17 -7.68 -22.47
C VAL A 41 20.96 -6.95 -21.15
N LEU A 42 20.79 -7.70 -20.08
CA LEU A 42 20.81 -7.20 -18.70
C LEU A 42 22.22 -7.31 -18.10
N PRO A 43 22.67 -6.32 -17.32
CA PRO A 43 24.06 -6.27 -16.81
C PRO A 43 24.46 -7.44 -15.91
N TRP A 44 23.59 -8.27 -15.45
CA TRP A 44 23.92 -9.32 -14.45
C TRP A 44 23.32 -10.68 -14.77
N VAL A 45 22.39 -10.74 -15.72
CA VAL A 45 21.60 -11.95 -16.01
C VAL A 45 21.80 -12.45 -17.46
N GLY A 46 22.46 -11.63 -18.30
CA GLY A 46 22.67 -11.96 -19.72
C GLY A 46 21.46 -11.64 -20.60
N GLU A 47 21.26 -12.43 -21.64
CA GLU A 47 20.18 -12.21 -22.61
C GLU A 47 18.83 -12.72 -22.07
N VAL A 48 17.91 -11.79 -21.84
CA VAL A 48 16.54 -12.09 -21.42
C VAL A 48 15.54 -11.38 -22.32
N ASN A 49 14.65 -12.13 -22.92
CA ASN A 49 13.56 -11.55 -23.70
C ASN A 49 12.63 -10.73 -22.80
N HIS A 50 12.34 -9.48 -23.21
CA HIS A 50 11.46 -8.58 -22.49
C HIS A 50 11.93 -8.28 -21.05
N ALA A 51 13.23 -8.15 -20.88
CA ALA A 51 13.92 -7.99 -19.60
C ALA A 51 13.33 -6.88 -18.70
N LEU A 52 12.97 -5.72 -19.28
CA LEU A 52 12.44 -4.59 -18.52
C LEU A 52 11.08 -4.88 -17.87
N VAL A 53 10.24 -5.68 -18.48
CA VAL A 53 8.95 -6.06 -17.90
C VAL A 53 9.15 -6.97 -16.70
N TRP A 54 10.07 -7.93 -16.79
CA TRP A 54 10.42 -8.79 -15.65
C TRP A 54 11.06 -8.02 -14.53
N VAL A 55 11.95 -7.09 -14.84
CA VAL A 55 12.54 -6.18 -13.83
C VAL A 55 11.46 -5.36 -13.15
N ALA A 56 10.47 -4.81 -13.87
CA ALA A 56 9.38 -4.06 -13.27
C ALA A 56 8.52 -4.92 -12.32
N ILE A 57 8.20 -6.15 -12.71
CA ILE A 57 7.41 -7.08 -11.88
C ILE A 57 8.20 -7.49 -10.64
N ILE A 58 9.45 -7.90 -10.79
CA ILE A 58 10.29 -8.37 -9.69
C ILE A 58 10.54 -7.21 -8.70
N SER A 59 10.83 -6.02 -9.20
CA SER A 59 11.05 -4.84 -8.35
C SER A 59 9.78 -4.44 -7.59
N ALA A 60 8.62 -4.45 -8.23
CA ALA A 60 7.35 -4.13 -7.59
C ALA A 60 7.00 -5.14 -6.48
N LEU A 61 7.11 -6.43 -6.77
CA LEU A 61 6.85 -7.49 -5.79
C LEU A 61 7.89 -7.48 -4.65
N GLY A 62 9.17 -7.37 -5.00
CA GLY A 62 10.27 -7.29 -4.03
C GLY A 62 10.13 -6.11 -3.09
N GLY A 63 9.85 -4.93 -3.62
CA GLY A 63 9.63 -3.73 -2.82
C GLY A 63 8.41 -3.84 -1.91
N THR A 64 7.32 -4.42 -2.41
CA THR A 64 6.13 -4.67 -1.58
C THR A 64 6.45 -5.64 -0.44
N PHE A 65 7.18 -6.71 -0.72
CA PHE A 65 7.60 -7.67 0.30
C PHE A 65 8.51 -7.02 1.35
N ILE A 66 9.50 -6.23 0.94
CA ILE A 66 10.40 -5.50 1.84
C ILE A 66 9.60 -4.55 2.73
N LEU A 67 8.71 -3.74 2.16
CA LEU A 67 7.88 -2.79 2.92
C LEU A 67 6.91 -3.50 3.87
N ALA A 68 6.34 -4.62 3.45
CA ALA A 68 5.48 -5.43 4.31
C ALA A 68 6.25 -6.03 5.49
N ALA A 69 7.43 -6.59 5.24
CA ALA A 69 8.29 -7.17 6.28
C ALA A 69 8.73 -6.14 7.32
N VAL A 70 9.10 -4.93 6.86
CA VAL A 70 9.52 -3.83 7.74
C VAL A 70 8.33 -3.23 8.49
N GLY A 71 7.17 -3.14 7.84
CA GLY A 71 5.97 -2.53 8.40
C GLY A 71 5.10 -3.46 9.26
N ILE A 72 5.39 -4.76 9.32
CA ILE A 72 4.54 -5.77 9.96
C ILE A 72 4.22 -5.49 11.44
N LYS A 73 5.10 -4.79 12.15
CA LYS A 73 4.92 -4.45 13.57
C LYS A 73 4.12 -3.17 13.81
N LEU A 74 3.96 -2.31 12.81
CA LEU A 74 3.30 -1.02 12.95
C LEU A 74 1.84 -1.11 13.39
N PRO A 75 0.99 -2.00 12.81
CA PRO A 75 -0.40 -2.13 13.25
C PRO A 75 -0.53 -2.57 14.71
N GLY A 76 0.37 -3.44 15.20
CA GLY A 76 0.40 -3.85 16.60
C GLY A 76 0.76 -2.70 17.54
N ILE A 77 1.74 -1.88 17.18
CA ILE A 77 2.14 -0.70 17.95
C ILE A 77 1.00 0.34 17.98
N GLU A 78 0.30 0.54 16.87
CA GLU A 78 -0.86 1.44 16.78
C GLU A 78 -2.00 0.99 17.71
N TYR A 79 -2.27 -0.32 17.74
CA TYR A 79 -3.25 -0.88 18.68
C TYR A 79 -2.83 -0.65 20.15
N ASP A 80 -1.56 -0.89 20.49
CA ASP A 80 -1.03 -0.68 21.82
C ASP A 80 -1.16 0.81 22.25
N ILE A 81 -0.91 1.75 21.33
CA ILE A 81 -1.10 3.19 21.58
C ILE A 81 -2.55 3.50 21.94
N GLN A 82 -3.49 3.02 21.13
CA GLN A 82 -4.92 3.26 21.39
C GLN A 82 -5.34 2.71 22.76
N LYS A 83 -4.80 1.57 23.15
CA LYS A 83 -5.05 0.94 24.45
C LYS A 83 -4.50 1.78 25.62
N GLU A 84 -3.24 2.20 25.53
CA GLU A 84 -2.61 3.03 26.58
C GLU A 84 -3.26 4.40 26.69
N GLU A 85 -3.58 5.05 25.56
CA GLU A 85 -4.31 6.31 25.55
C GLU A 85 -5.73 6.18 26.13
N ALA A 86 -6.44 5.09 25.83
CA ALA A 86 -7.77 4.87 26.38
C ALA A 86 -7.72 4.69 27.91
N ALA A 87 -6.71 3.96 28.41
CA ALA A 87 -6.50 3.80 29.85
C ALA A 87 -6.20 5.14 30.53
N TYR A 88 -5.30 5.93 29.94
CA TYR A 88 -4.95 7.26 30.43
C TYR A 88 -6.15 8.22 30.45
N ARG A 89 -6.91 8.30 29.35
CA ARG A 89 -8.13 9.13 29.25
C ARG A 89 -9.19 8.72 30.28
N LYS A 90 -9.39 7.40 30.47
CA LYS A 90 -10.34 6.91 31.46
C LYS A 90 -10.00 7.36 32.88
N GLU A 91 -8.73 7.32 33.25
CA GLU A 91 -8.30 7.75 34.59
C GLU A 91 -8.39 9.27 34.78
N LEU A 92 -8.14 10.05 33.71
CA LEU A 92 -8.33 11.51 33.75
C LEU A 92 -9.80 11.88 33.97
N VAL A 93 -10.73 11.26 33.24
CA VAL A 93 -12.17 11.50 33.38
C VAL A 93 -12.64 11.08 34.78
N LEU A 94 -12.16 9.95 35.29
CA LEU A 94 -12.49 9.48 36.61
C LEU A 94 -12.03 10.49 37.70
N GLY A 95 -10.84 11.07 37.55
CA GLY A 95 -10.31 12.09 38.45
C GLY A 95 -11.00 13.45 38.32
N GLU A 96 -11.57 13.77 37.14
CA GLU A 96 -12.38 14.97 36.92
C GLU A 96 -13.74 14.86 37.60
N ASP A 97 -14.44 13.72 37.42
CA ASP A 97 -15.77 13.48 37.95
C ASP A 97 -15.77 13.23 39.47
N PHE A 98 -14.74 12.54 39.98
CA PHE A 98 -14.61 12.12 41.37
C PHE A 98 -13.25 12.52 41.94
N LYS A 99 -13.12 13.77 42.40
CA LYS A 99 -11.86 14.32 42.94
C LYS A 99 -11.25 13.51 44.10
N GLU A 100 -12.09 12.87 44.89
CA GLU A 100 -11.68 12.01 46.04
C GLU A 100 -11.04 10.68 45.53
N SER A 101 -11.36 10.26 44.30
CA SER A 101 -10.83 9.05 43.66
C SER A 101 -9.60 9.31 42.79
N ALA A 102 -9.23 10.59 42.62
CA ALA A 102 -8.09 10.98 41.82
C ALA A 102 -6.78 10.44 42.40
N GLN A 103 -6.03 9.67 41.61
CA GLN A 103 -4.73 9.11 41.98
C GLN A 103 -3.62 9.73 41.09
N PRO A 104 -3.01 10.86 41.50
CA PRO A 104 -2.00 11.55 40.70
C PRO A 104 -0.83 10.65 40.31
N ALA A 105 -0.35 9.78 41.20
CA ALA A 105 0.72 8.83 40.91
C ALA A 105 0.36 7.82 39.80
N LYS A 106 -0.89 7.37 39.77
CA LYS A 106 -1.39 6.48 38.72
C LYS A 106 -1.50 7.16 37.35
N ILE A 107 -1.92 8.44 37.35
CA ILE A 107 -1.99 9.28 36.14
C ILE A 107 -0.58 9.49 35.56
N GLU A 108 0.41 9.73 36.41
CA GLU A 108 1.80 9.91 36.01
C GLU A 108 2.40 8.63 35.42
N ASP A 109 2.11 7.46 36.01
CA ASP A 109 2.54 6.14 35.51
C ASP A 109 1.90 5.84 34.15
N LEU A 110 0.60 6.06 34.01
CA LEU A 110 -0.12 5.89 32.73
C LEU A 110 0.42 6.85 31.65
N TYR A 111 0.71 8.09 32.00
CA TYR A 111 1.36 9.03 31.07
C TYR A 111 2.75 8.55 30.66
N GLY A 112 3.51 8.00 31.61
CA GLY A 112 4.80 7.35 31.33
C GLY A 112 4.67 6.20 30.32
N GLY A 113 3.63 5.38 30.45
CA GLY A 113 3.28 4.32 29.51
C GLY A 113 2.98 4.86 28.09
N VAL A 114 2.08 5.84 27.99
CA VAL A 114 1.75 6.52 26.73
C VAL A 114 3.00 7.11 26.08
N ARG A 115 3.82 7.82 26.81
CA ARG A 115 5.07 8.39 26.32
C ARG A 115 6.02 7.33 25.77
N LYS A 116 6.20 6.23 26.49
CA LYS A 116 7.09 5.12 26.10
C LYS A 116 6.64 4.45 24.81
N ILE A 117 5.33 4.20 24.65
CA ILE A 117 4.80 3.57 23.45
C ILE A 117 4.91 4.50 22.23
N HIS A 118 4.73 5.81 22.41
CA HIS A 118 4.94 6.80 21.34
C HIS A 118 6.39 6.87 20.88
N TYR A 119 7.37 6.83 21.79
CA TYR A 119 8.77 6.75 21.40
C TYR A 119 9.06 5.47 20.59
N LYS A 120 8.51 4.33 21.02
CA LYS A 120 8.62 3.07 20.29
C LYS A 120 8.03 3.19 18.87
N MET A 121 6.87 3.84 18.74
CA MET A 121 6.24 4.12 17.45
C MET A 121 7.14 4.99 16.58
N TYR A 122 7.66 6.11 17.08
CA TYR A 122 8.52 7.01 16.31
C TYR A 122 9.75 6.32 15.77
N PHE A 123 10.42 5.46 16.55
CA PHE A 123 11.56 4.69 16.07
C PHE A 123 11.17 3.70 14.97
N HIS A 124 10.03 3.02 15.09
CA HIS A 124 9.58 2.09 14.05
C HIS A 124 9.18 2.84 12.77
N TYR A 125 8.49 3.98 12.89
CA TYR A 125 8.17 4.83 11.73
C TYR A 125 9.42 5.45 11.09
N LEU A 126 10.41 5.87 11.86
CA LEU A 126 11.68 6.35 11.33
C LEU A 126 12.36 5.28 10.47
N TYR A 127 12.49 4.09 11.02
CA TYR A 127 13.08 2.96 10.31
C TYR A 127 12.26 2.57 9.06
N PHE A 128 10.96 2.44 9.20
CA PHE A 128 10.06 2.14 8.09
C PHE A 128 10.16 3.20 6.98
N ASN A 129 10.14 4.48 7.34
CA ASN A 129 10.25 5.56 6.37
C ASN A 129 11.63 5.61 5.71
N ALA A 130 12.71 5.35 6.44
CA ALA A 130 14.05 5.27 5.88
C ALA A 130 14.12 4.19 4.80
N VAL A 131 13.64 2.97 5.08
CA VAL A 131 13.60 1.87 4.11
C VAL A 131 12.68 2.20 2.94
N LYS A 132 11.49 2.76 3.20
CA LYS A 132 10.53 3.17 2.18
C LYS A 132 11.12 4.20 1.21
N TRP A 133 11.73 5.25 1.72
CA TRP A 133 12.31 6.29 0.88
C TRP A 133 13.54 5.80 0.13
N SER A 134 14.39 4.97 0.75
CA SER A 134 15.54 4.33 0.08
C SER A 134 15.07 3.45 -1.07
N TYR A 135 14.01 2.66 -0.86
CA TYR A 135 13.41 1.85 -1.91
C TYR A 135 12.85 2.72 -3.05
N LEU A 136 12.05 3.74 -2.75
CA LEU A 136 11.45 4.61 -3.76
C LEU A 136 12.51 5.34 -4.59
N GLN A 137 13.58 5.84 -3.96
CA GLN A 137 14.68 6.49 -4.68
C GLN A 137 15.52 5.48 -5.47
N GLY A 138 15.73 4.28 -4.94
CA GLY A 138 16.38 3.18 -5.65
C GLY A 138 15.65 2.81 -6.93
N MET A 139 14.31 2.77 -6.91
CA MET A 139 13.49 2.43 -8.08
C MET A 139 13.64 3.42 -9.24
N VAL A 140 13.95 4.68 -8.97
CA VAL A 140 14.25 5.66 -10.03
C VAL A 140 15.49 5.27 -10.83
N ILE A 141 16.45 4.62 -10.19
CA ILE A 141 17.73 4.24 -10.79
C ILE A 141 17.65 2.90 -11.55
N VAL A 142 16.74 2.02 -11.16
CA VAL A 142 16.61 0.65 -11.71
C VAL A 142 16.52 0.62 -13.25
N PRO A 143 15.65 1.38 -13.94
CA PRO A 143 15.59 1.35 -15.40
C PRO A 143 16.89 1.82 -16.06
N TYR A 144 17.61 2.76 -15.47
CA TYR A 144 18.89 3.22 -16.00
C TYR A 144 19.99 2.18 -15.81
N LEU A 145 20.01 1.46 -14.70
CA LEU A 145 20.93 0.34 -14.49
C LEU A 145 20.65 -0.80 -15.46
N ALA A 146 19.37 -1.11 -15.69
CA ALA A 146 19.00 -2.14 -16.65
C ALA A 146 19.40 -1.76 -18.09
N LEU A 147 19.39 -0.47 -18.42
CA LEU A 147 19.78 0.07 -19.72
C LEU A 147 21.27 0.35 -19.85
N ALA A 148 22.04 0.31 -18.77
CA ALA A 148 23.45 0.73 -18.75
C ALA A 148 24.30 0.10 -19.86
N PRO A 149 24.26 -1.22 -20.15
CA PRO A 149 25.04 -1.80 -21.25
C PRO A 149 24.69 -1.20 -22.60
N THR A 150 23.40 -0.99 -22.86
CA THR A 150 22.90 -0.46 -24.14
C THR A 150 23.20 1.04 -24.30
N ILE A 151 23.23 1.78 -23.18
CA ILE A 151 23.62 3.19 -23.16
C ILE A 151 25.12 3.34 -23.50
N VAL A 152 25.95 2.52 -22.86
CA VAL A 152 27.43 2.57 -23.05
C VAL A 152 27.82 2.24 -24.47
N THR A 153 27.11 1.32 -25.14
CA THR A 153 27.37 1.00 -26.55
C THR A 153 26.91 2.09 -27.53
N GLY A 154 26.21 3.13 -27.03
CA GLY A 154 25.66 4.19 -27.89
C GLY A 154 24.50 3.73 -28.82
N ALA A 155 23.96 2.54 -28.57
CA ALA A 155 22.91 1.95 -29.42
C ALA A 155 21.55 2.63 -29.29
N ILE A 156 21.34 3.42 -28.24
CA ILE A 156 20.07 4.11 -27.95
C ILE A 156 20.27 5.60 -27.67
N THR A 157 19.29 6.40 -28.08
CA THR A 157 19.29 7.85 -27.85
C THR A 157 18.79 8.18 -26.42
N LEU A 158 19.20 9.33 -25.89
CA LEU A 158 18.73 9.82 -24.57
C LEU A 158 17.19 9.91 -24.52
N GLY A 159 16.53 10.33 -25.60
CA GLY A 159 15.07 10.39 -25.70
C GLY A 159 14.42 9.01 -25.53
N PHE A 160 15.04 7.97 -26.13
CA PHE A 160 14.56 6.59 -26.00
C PHE A 160 14.74 6.06 -24.56
N VAL A 161 15.87 6.38 -23.91
CA VAL A 161 16.11 6.06 -22.48
C VAL A 161 15.01 6.68 -21.61
N GLN A 162 14.69 7.95 -21.82
CA GLN A 162 13.65 8.65 -21.07
C GLN A 162 12.26 8.06 -21.30
N GLN A 163 11.95 7.64 -22.53
CA GLN A 163 10.69 6.98 -22.87
C GLN A 163 10.55 5.66 -22.12
N ILE A 164 11.60 4.85 -22.10
CA ILE A 164 11.62 3.59 -21.35
C ILE A 164 11.47 3.82 -19.85
N ALA A 165 12.23 4.75 -19.28
CA ALA A 165 12.16 5.05 -17.86
C ALA A 165 10.76 5.51 -17.44
N ARG A 166 10.09 6.32 -18.23
CA ARG A 166 8.70 6.75 -17.97
C ARG A 166 7.72 5.58 -18.05
N ALA A 167 7.82 4.73 -19.08
CA ALA A 167 6.95 3.56 -19.21
C ALA A 167 7.17 2.57 -18.07
N PHE A 168 8.43 2.31 -17.70
CA PHE A 168 8.82 1.47 -16.58
C PHE A 168 8.21 1.97 -15.27
N ASN A 169 8.41 3.25 -14.95
CA ASN A 169 7.89 3.85 -13.71
C ASN A 169 6.35 3.80 -13.65
N LYS A 170 5.66 3.96 -14.79
CA LYS A 170 4.20 3.84 -14.83
C LYS A 170 3.72 2.42 -14.52
N VAL A 171 4.34 1.42 -15.12
CA VAL A 171 4.02 0.01 -14.87
C VAL A 171 4.35 -0.38 -13.44
N GLU A 172 5.55 -0.07 -12.97
CA GLU A 172 6.02 -0.40 -11.63
C GLU A 172 5.16 0.23 -10.54
N THR A 173 4.88 1.53 -10.62
CA THR A 173 4.02 2.24 -9.66
C THR A 173 2.60 1.66 -9.63
N SER A 174 2.05 1.30 -10.80
CA SER A 174 0.72 0.71 -10.89
C SER A 174 0.68 -0.70 -10.28
N LEU A 175 1.72 -1.50 -10.51
CA LEU A 175 1.87 -2.82 -9.87
C LEU A 175 1.95 -2.69 -8.34
N GLN A 176 2.79 -1.79 -7.84
CA GLN A 176 2.90 -1.51 -6.40
C GLN A 176 1.56 -1.09 -5.80
N TYR A 177 0.81 -0.24 -6.50
CA TYR A 177 -0.50 0.20 -6.02
C TYR A 177 -1.47 -0.96 -5.91
N LEU A 178 -1.55 -1.85 -6.91
CA LEU A 178 -2.41 -3.04 -6.87
C LEU A 178 -2.08 -3.95 -5.68
N VAL A 179 -0.79 -4.20 -5.44
CA VAL A 179 -0.39 -5.04 -4.31
C VAL A 179 -0.75 -4.40 -2.98
N ARG A 180 -0.56 -3.08 -2.82
CA ARG A 180 -0.95 -2.34 -1.60
C ARG A 180 -2.47 -2.32 -1.40
N SER A 181 -3.22 -2.30 -2.48
CA SER A 181 -4.69 -2.27 -2.46
C SER A 181 -5.32 -3.65 -2.25
N TRP A 182 -4.52 -4.72 -2.18
CA TRP A 182 -5.01 -6.08 -2.02
C TRP A 182 -6.02 -6.26 -0.87
N PRO A 183 -5.80 -5.73 0.34
CA PRO A 183 -6.78 -5.82 1.43
C PRO A 183 -8.12 -5.20 1.07
N ILE A 184 -8.11 -4.08 0.35
CA ILE A 184 -9.31 -3.38 -0.12
C ILE A 184 -10.05 -4.21 -1.17
N ILE A 185 -9.30 -4.84 -2.09
CA ILE A 185 -9.87 -5.74 -3.10
C ILE A 185 -10.58 -6.93 -2.44
N VAL A 186 -9.95 -7.54 -1.45
CA VAL A 186 -10.53 -8.65 -0.68
C VAL A 186 -11.80 -8.20 0.07
N GLU A 187 -11.78 -7.01 0.68
CA GLU A 187 -12.97 -6.43 1.33
C GLU A 187 -14.11 -6.20 0.33
N LEU A 188 -13.84 -5.62 -0.84
CA LEU A 188 -14.82 -5.41 -1.90
C LEU A 188 -15.43 -6.72 -2.39
N ILE A 189 -14.63 -7.74 -2.62
CA ILE A 189 -15.09 -9.09 -3.01
C ILE A 189 -16.00 -9.67 -1.91
N SER A 190 -15.63 -9.51 -0.65
CA SER A 190 -16.43 -9.99 0.50
C SER A 190 -17.78 -9.28 0.59
N VAL A 191 -17.81 -7.96 0.39
CA VAL A 191 -19.04 -7.16 0.36
C VAL A 191 -19.93 -7.57 -0.82
N HIS A 192 -19.36 -7.71 -2.02
CA HIS A 192 -20.10 -8.16 -3.20
C HIS A 192 -20.72 -9.54 -2.99
N ARG A 193 -19.99 -10.49 -2.42
CA ARG A 193 -20.49 -11.83 -2.11
C ARG A 193 -21.67 -11.79 -1.15
N ARG A 194 -21.59 -10.97 -0.08
CA ARG A 194 -22.70 -10.79 0.87
C ARG A 194 -23.94 -10.18 0.22
N LEU A 195 -23.76 -9.19 -0.66
CA LEU A 195 -24.88 -8.60 -1.41
C LEU A 195 -25.53 -9.62 -2.34
N SER A 196 -24.77 -10.39 -3.08
CA SER A 196 -25.26 -11.44 -3.97
C SER A 196 -26.00 -12.55 -3.20
N GLU A 197 -25.50 -12.96 -2.03
CA GLU A 197 -26.22 -13.88 -1.15
C GLU A 197 -27.54 -13.32 -0.63
N PHE A 198 -27.58 -12.01 -0.31
CA PHE A 198 -28.77 -11.33 0.12
C PHE A 198 -29.81 -11.22 -1.01
N GLU A 199 -29.39 -10.83 -2.21
CA GLU A 199 -30.25 -10.78 -3.41
C GLU A 199 -30.86 -12.16 -3.71
N SER A 200 -30.05 -13.22 -3.68
CA SER A 200 -30.54 -14.58 -3.93
C SER A 200 -31.57 -15.06 -2.90
N LYS A 201 -31.45 -14.63 -1.64
CA LYS A 201 -32.44 -14.92 -0.59
C LYS A 201 -33.73 -14.14 -0.79
N LEU A 202 -33.65 -12.86 -1.20
CA LEU A 202 -34.82 -12.03 -1.52
C LEU A 202 -35.58 -12.60 -2.72
N GLU A 203 -34.87 -13.01 -3.76
CA GLU A 203 -35.49 -13.62 -4.94
C GLU A 203 -36.22 -14.93 -4.59
N LYS A 204 -35.61 -15.80 -3.79
CA LYS A 204 -36.28 -17.02 -3.29
C LYS A 204 -37.53 -16.70 -2.48
N ALA A 205 -37.44 -15.76 -1.53
CA ALA A 205 -38.60 -15.34 -0.73
C ALA A 205 -39.72 -14.74 -1.58
N SER A 206 -39.40 -13.96 -2.61
CA SER A 206 -40.37 -13.38 -3.54
C SER A 206 -41.06 -14.44 -4.41
N LEU A 207 -40.32 -15.49 -4.80
CA LEU A 207 -40.85 -16.63 -5.55
C LEU A 207 -41.76 -17.52 -4.69
N GLU A 208 -41.49 -17.68 -3.41
CA GLU A 208 -42.36 -18.38 -2.47
C GLU A 208 -43.64 -17.62 -2.21
N GLN A 209 -43.62 -16.29 -2.06
CA GLN A 209 -44.82 -15.46 -1.93
C GLN A 209 -45.73 -15.47 -3.19
N LYS A 210 -45.18 -15.67 -4.39
CA LYS A 210 -45.95 -15.77 -5.63
C LYS A 210 -46.62 -17.15 -5.83
N LYS A 211 -46.26 -18.14 -5.02
CA LYS A 211 -46.82 -19.51 -5.10
C LYS A 211 -47.98 -19.76 -4.15
N ILE A 212 -48.30 -18.79 -3.27
CA ILE A 212 -49.47 -18.74 -2.37
C ILE A 212 -50.52 -17.88 -3.00
#